data_f3b126fc44711857a1d300f413fdcc5f
#
_entry.id   f3b126fc44711857a1d300f413fdcc5f
#
_cell.length_a   1.000
_cell.length_b   1.000
_cell.length_c   1.000
_cell.angle_alpha   90.00
_cell.angle_beta   90.00
_cell.angle_gamma   90.00
#
_symmetry.space_group_name_H-M   'P 1'
#
loop_
_entity.id
_entity.type
_entity.pdbx_description
1 polymer ?
#
loop_
_entity_poly.entity_id
_entity_poly.type
_entity_poly.pdbx_seq_one_letter_code
_entity_poly.pdbx_strand_id
1 'polypeptide(L)'
;TGEIGLHATPTVARDIVIVGSSMREGHTPRTHNNTKGLIQAFDVRTGERRWIFHTIPRPGEFGSETWQNGSWAVNGNVGVWNQIAADEELGLIYLPVETPTSDFYGGHRPGDNLFAESLVALDLETGKRRWHFQLVHHPIWNMDISTAPILEDITVDGRQIKAVSIMGKQTMVYTFDRVTGEPVWPIEERPVPQSDVPGEQTSPTQPFPTKPPPYDHNGVTVDGLIDFTTELRAEAEQLMLRYRTGPVFTPPVVSDLDGAITAFRSSGGTNWPGGAYDPETQTLFAPSYTSMVTIGLLPPPNPEFSDIRYVRGNVLTGVRYVPTGGDTTGADTPERPALRPYGGTGARTATPNPRGLPFLKPPYGKLTAIDMSRGDILWQIPHGETPDRIKNHPALAGLDIARTGQAGAVGALVTKTLVIMGEPTATTTSTGARGAMLRAYDKRTGEEVGAVYMPAQQSGSPMTYMVDGVQYIVVAISGGVYSGEYRAFRLPS
;
A
#
# COMPACT_ATOMS: atom_id res chain seq x y z
N THR A 1 0.98 -3.43 27.30
CA THR A 1 1.76 -4.33 26.46
C THR A 1 2.07 -3.58 25.18
N GLY A 2 3.32 -3.24 24.89
CA GLY A 2 3.75 -2.35 23.82
C GLY A 2 3.71 -2.95 22.39
N GLU A 3 2.84 -3.93 22.13
CA GLU A 3 2.78 -4.65 20.84
C GLU A 3 1.72 -4.10 19.88
N ILE A 4 0.73 -3.37 20.40
CA ILE A 4 -0.33 -2.77 19.56
C ILE A 4 0.02 -1.33 19.24
N GLY A 5 0.05 -1.01 17.95
CA GLY A 5 0.10 0.34 17.44
C GLY A 5 -1.30 0.92 17.22
N LEU A 6 -1.47 2.20 17.47
CA LEU A 6 -2.71 2.93 17.17
C LEU A 6 -2.45 3.82 15.93
N HIS A 7 -2.21 3.18 14.79
CA HIS A 7 -2.02 3.90 13.53
C HIS A 7 -3.34 4.15 12.80
N ALA A 8 -4.39 3.38 13.14
CA ALA A 8 -5.71 3.56 12.56
C ALA A 8 -6.33 4.88 12.99
N THR A 9 -6.91 5.61 12.04
CA THR A 9 -7.73 6.79 12.33
C THR A 9 -9.08 6.33 12.88
N PRO A 10 -9.48 6.75 14.11
CA PRO A 10 -10.82 6.47 14.60
C PRO A 10 -11.87 7.05 13.66
N THR A 11 -12.89 6.25 13.34
CA THR A 11 -14.01 6.67 12.49
C THR A 11 -15.24 6.85 13.36
N VAL A 12 -15.89 8.01 13.23
CA VAL A 12 -17.16 8.30 13.90
C VAL A 12 -18.28 8.18 12.89
N ALA A 13 -19.28 7.37 13.19
CA ALA A 13 -20.49 7.25 12.39
C ALA A 13 -21.68 7.11 13.34
N ARG A 14 -22.70 7.97 13.16
CA ARG A 14 -23.79 8.13 14.12
C ARG A 14 -23.28 8.33 15.55
N ASP A 15 -23.74 7.54 16.50
CA ASP A 15 -23.33 7.59 17.91
C ASP A 15 -22.22 6.55 18.26
N ILE A 16 -21.41 6.14 17.28
CA ILE A 16 -20.43 5.07 17.42
C ILE A 16 -19.04 5.57 16.99
N VAL A 17 -18.02 5.31 17.82
CA VAL A 17 -16.60 5.46 17.48
C VAL A 17 -16.04 4.06 17.18
N ILE A 18 -15.49 3.88 15.97
CA ILE A 18 -14.90 2.63 15.52
C ILE A 18 -13.39 2.77 15.49
N VAL A 19 -12.69 1.81 16.08
CA VAL A 19 -11.22 1.81 16.19
C VAL A 19 -10.66 0.50 15.65
N GLY A 20 -9.73 0.61 14.70
CA GLY A 20 -8.87 -0.48 14.27
C GLY A 20 -7.61 -0.57 15.12
N SER A 21 -6.76 -1.53 14.80
CA SER A 21 -5.46 -1.71 15.42
C SER A 21 -4.44 -2.20 14.41
N SER A 22 -3.18 -1.95 14.66
CA SER A 22 -2.07 -2.54 13.93
C SER A 22 -1.03 -3.09 14.89
N MET A 23 -0.13 -3.93 14.37
CA MET A 23 0.91 -4.56 15.16
C MET A 23 2.27 -3.95 14.88
N ARG A 24 3.21 -4.12 15.82
CA ARG A 24 4.59 -3.60 15.72
C ARG A 24 5.61 -4.63 15.24
N GLU A 25 5.19 -5.81 14.90
CA GLU A 25 6.10 -6.94 14.59
C GLU A 25 6.90 -6.79 13.31
N GLY A 26 6.31 -6.13 12.28
CA GLY A 26 6.95 -5.93 10.97
C GLY A 26 7.43 -7.22 10.30
N HIS A 27 8.51 -7.13 9.53
CA HIS A 27 8.99 -8.19 8.63
C HIS A 27 9.80 -9.31 9.30
N THR A 28 10.15 -9.16 10.57
CA THR A 28 10.98 -10.13 11.30
C THR A 28 10.39 -10.32 12.71
N PRO A 29 9.19 -10.89 12.80
CA PRO A 29 8.53 -11.08 14.08
C PRO A 29 9.32 -12.07 14.96
N ARG A 30 9.34 -11.81 16.26
CA ARG A 30 10.00 -12.67 17.23
C ARG A 30 9.30 -14.01 17.38
N THR A 31 7.98 -14.00 17.25
CA THR A 31 7.13 -15.16 17.44
C THR A 31 5.95 -15.13 16.49
N HIS A 32 5.50 -16.30 16.07
CA HIS A 32 4.22 -16.45 15.37
C HIS A 32 3.01 -16.28 16.31
N ASN A 33 3.22 -16.40 17.62
CA ASN A 33 2.18 -16.22 18.64
C ASN A 33 2.07 -14.74 19.03
N ASN A 34 1.51 -13.95 18.15
CA ASN A 34 1.34 -12.50 18.31
C ASN A 34 -0.07 -12.09 18.70
N THR A 35 -0.18 -10.84 19.17
CA THR A 35 -1.47 -10.21 19.45
C THR A 35 -2.29 -10.07 18.18
N LYS A 36 -3.56 -10.45 18.26
CA LYS A 36 -4.49 -10.40 17.14
C LYS A 36 -5.01 -8.98 16.93
N GLY A 37 -5.18 -8.58 15.70
CA GLY A 37 -5.93 -7.39 15.33
C GLY A 37 -7.40 -7.53 15.74
N LEU A 38 -7.99 -6.44 16.15
CA LEU A 38 -9.39 -6.38 16.58
C LEU A 38 -10.00 -5.07 16.08
N ILE A 39 -11.26 -5.13 15.67
CA ILE A 39 -12.04 -3.94 15.41
C ILE A 39 -13.05 -3.78 16.54
N GLN A 40 -13.05 -2.62 17.16
CA GLN A 40 -13.91 -2.34 18.30
C GLN A 40 -14.73 -1.08 18.05
N ALA A 41 -15.94 -1.11 18.53
CA ALA A 41 -16.83 0.05 18.49
C ALA A 41 -17.26 0.43 19.89
N PHE A 42 -17.33 1.72 20.12
CA PHE A 42 -17.67 2.31 21.41
C PHE A 42 -18.78 3.35 21.23
N ASP A 43 -19.65 3.46 22.21
CA ASP A 43 -20.60 4.53 22.30
C ASP A 43 -19.86 5.86 22.47
N VAL A 44 -20.16 6.85 21.60
CA VAL A 44 -19.45 8.14 21.57
C VAL A 44 -19.65 8.96 22.86
N ARG A 45 -20.73 8.73 23.60
CA ARG A 45 -21.09 9.51 24.81
C ARG A 45 -20.62 8.87 26.09
N THR A 46 -20.77 7.52 26.18
CA THR A 46 -20.48 6.78 27.40
C THR A 46 -19.08 6.13 27.39
N GLY A 47 -18.50 5.91 26.19
CA GLY A 47 -17.27 5.14 26.02
C GLY A 47 -17.45 3.64 26.22
N GLU A 48 -18.69 3.17 26.44
CA GLU A 48 -18.95 1.74 26.56
C GLU A 48 -18.77 1.01 25.24
N ARG A 49 -18.14 -0.19 25.30
CA ARG A 49 -17.95 -0.98 24.10
C ARG A 49 -19.27 -1.58 23.64
N ARG A 50 -19.69 -1.23 22.41
CA ARG A 50 -20.89 -1.72 21.76
C ARG A 50 -20.70 -3.12 21.20
N TRP A 51 -19.60 -3.33 20.45
CA TRP A 51 -19.29 -4.62 19.84
C TRP A 51 -17.79 -4.75 19.56
N ILE A 52 -17.39 -5.98 19.22
CA ILE A 52 -16.05 -6.35 18.76
C ILE A 52 -16.17 -7.30 17.59
N PHE A 53 -15.31 -7.11 16.58
CA PHE A 53 -15.16 -8.01 15.45
C PHE A 53 -13.77 -8.65 15.48
N HIS A 54 -13.70 -9.97 15.38
CA HIS A 54 -12.47 -10.73 15.35
C HIS A 54 -12.02 -10.92 13.90
N THR A 55 -10.96 -10.25 13.49
CA THR A 55 -10.39 -10.37 12.14
C THR A 55 -9.64 -11.69 11.95
N ILE A 56 -9.12 -12.29 13.02
CA ILE A 56 -8.77 -13.72 13.08
C ILE A 56 -9.93 -14.41 13.79
N PRO A 57 -10.78 -15.19 13.10
CA PRO A 57 -11.96 -15.79 13.69
C PRO A 57 -11.62 -16.76 14.81
N ARG A 58 -12.45 -16.79 15.84
CA ARG A 58 -12.37 -17.76 16.93
C ARG A 58 -13.04 -19.07 16.55
N PRO A 59 -12.81 -20.17 17.28
CA PRO A 59 -13.50 -21.43 17.05
C PRO A 59 -15.01 -21.25 17.01
N GLY A 60 -15.63 -21.75 15.95
CA GLY A 60 -17.07 -21.62 15.71
C GLY A 60 -17.52 -20.32 15.06
N GLU A 61 -16.66 -19.32 14.90
CA GLU A 61 -16.92 -18.16 14.08
C GLU A 61 -16.63 -18.48 12.60
N PHE A 62 -17.34 -17.82 11.70
CA PHE A 62 -17.17 -17.96 10.25
C PHE A 62 -15.73 -17.66 9.84
N GLY A 63 -15.13 -18.53 9.04
CA GLY A 63 -13.77 -18.39 8.50
C GLY A 63 -12.67 -19.01 9.39
N SER A 64 -13.00 -19.52 10.59
CA SER A 64 -12.01 -20.18 11.45
C SER A 64 -11.39 -21.43 10.83
N GLU A 65 -12.12 -22.11 9.94
CA GLU A 65 -11.67 -23.28 9.18
C GLU A 65 -10.59 -22.95 8.13
N THR A 66 -10.47 -21.69 7.72
CA THR A 66 -9.43 -21.23 6.79
C THR A 66 -8.05 -21.07 7.45
N TRP A 67 -8.01 -21.16 8.77
CA TRP A 67 -6.80 -21.20 9.59
C TRP A 67 -6.52 -22.64 10.01
N GLN A 68 -5.98 -23.42 9.08
CA GLN A 68 -5.76 -24.83 9.27
C GLN A 68 -4.79 -25.13 10.40
N ASN A 69 -4.83 -26.37 10.92
CA ASN A 69 -4.01 -26.85 12.03
C ASN A 69 -4.15 -26.02 13.32
N GLY A 70 -5.28 -25.31 13.49
CA GLY A 70 -5.51 -24.48 14.68
C GLY A 70 -4.65 -23.22 14.73
N SER A 71 -4.08 -22.77 13.59
CA SER A 71 -3.18 -21.61 13.54
C SER A 71 -3.85 -20.29 13.94
N TRP A 72 -5.19 -20.20 13.89
CA TRP A 72 -5.95 -19.08 14.46
C TRP A 72 -5.62 -18.82 15.95
N ALA A 73 -5.23 -19.87 16.71
CA ALA A 73 -4.94 -19.73 18.14
C ALA A 73 -3.69 -18.91 18.41
N VAL A 74 -2.67 -19.08 17.59
CA VAL A 74 -1.31 -18.57 17.81
C VAL A 74 -0.86 -17.52 16.83
N ASN A 75 -1.60 -17.26 15.73
CA ASN A 75 -1.24 -16.19 14.81
C ASN A 75 -1.74 -14.84 15.30
N GLY A 76 -1.14 -13.78 14.81
CA GLY A 76 -1.45 -12.40 15.17
C GLY A 76 -1.56 -11.47 13.97
N ASN A 77 -1.53 -10.18 14.23
CA ASN A 77 -1.79 -9.12 13.28
C ASN A 77 -3.22 -9.20 12.69
N VAL A 78 -3.44 -9.02 11.40
CA VAL A 78 -4.75 -8.97 10.75
C VAL A 78 -5.61 -7.84 11.31
N GLY A 79 -5.01 -6.69 11.59
CA GLY A 79 -5.70 -5.50 12.07
C GLY A 79 -6.26 -4.65 10.94
N VAL A 80 -6.68 -3.45 11.30
CA VAL A 80 -7.00 -2.36 10.37
C VAL A 80 -6.22 -1.14 10.82
N TRP A 81 -5.14 -0.84 10.12
CA TRP A 81 -4.27 0.29 10.46
C TRP A 81 -4.57 1.55 9.66
N ASN A 82 -5.38 1.44 8.61
CA ASN A 82 -5.79 2.55 7.78
C ASN A 82 -7.21 3.03 8.11
N GLN A 83 -7.72 3.94 7.32
CA GLN A 83 -9.02 4.56 7.49
C GLN A 83 -10.14 3.57 7.17
N ILE A 84 -11.18 3.61 7.98
CA ILE A 84 -12.42 2.86 7.83
C ILE A 84 -13.44 3.77 7.15
N ALA A 85 -14.11 3.29 6.11
CA ALA A 85 -15.22 4.02 5.51
C ALA A 85 -16.55 3.62 6.16
N ALA A 86 -17.46 4.57 6.32
CA ALA A 86 -18.80 4.35 6.86
C ALA A 86 -19.87 4.93 5.94
N ASP A 87 -20.91 4.15 5.68
CA ASP A 87 -22.14 4.58 5.02
C ASP A 87 -23.26 4.64 6.06
N GLU A 88 -23.55 5.84 6.56
CA GLU A 88 -24.56 6.05 7.60
C GLU A 88 -25.99 5.80 7.11
N GLU A 89 -26.26 6.00 5.81
CA GLU A 89 -27.57 5.74 5.21
C GLU A 89 -27.87 4.22 5.22
N LEU A 90 -26.89 3.42 4.80
CA LEU A 90 -27.00 1.96 4.79
C LEU A 90 -26.74 1.33 6.16
N GLY A 91 -26.14 2.07 7.09
CA GLY A 91 -25.70 1.53 8.39
C GLY A 91 -24.59 0.48 8.23
N LEU A 92 -23.66 0.69 7.33
CA LEU A 92 -22.54 -0.21 7.02
C LEU A 92 -21.19 0.48 7.21
N ILE A 93 -20.21 -0.31 7.61
CA ILE A 93 -18.79 0.08 7.63
C ILE A 93 -17.98 -0.89 6.78
N TYR A 94 -16.89 -0.38 6.20
CA TYR A 94 -16.01 -1.15 5.31
C TYR A 94 -14.59 -1.11 5.85
N LEU A 95 -14.05 -2.28 6.15
CA LEU A 95 -12.77 -2.49 6.81
C LEU A 95 -11.72 -2.95 5.80
N PRO A 96 -10.62 -2.20 5.58
CA PRO A 96 -9.46 -2.65 4.82
C PRO A 96 -8.50 -3.42 5.73
N VAL A 97 -8.60 -4.75 5.73
CA VAL A 97 -7.85 -5.61 6.67
C VAL A 97 -6.44 -5.91 6.18
N GLU A 98 -5.48 -5.89 7.09
CA GLU A 98 -4.06 -6.09 6.82
C GLU A 98 -3.61 -7.57 6.83
N THR A 99 -2.34 -7.76 6.52
CA THR A 99 -1.62 -9.05 6.46
C THR A 99 -1.52 -9.73 7.85
N PRO A 100 -1.40 -11.08 7.93
CA PRO A 100 -1.15 -11.79 9.19
C PRO A 100 0.35 -11.88 9.51
N THR A 101 0.70 -12.30 10.71
CA THR A 101 2.07 -12.66 11.08
C THR A 101 2.50 -13.96 10.39
N SER A 102 3.60 -14.03 9.64
CA SER A 102 4.55 -12.99 9.20
C SER A 102 4.22 -12.59 7.76
N ASP A 103 4.78 -11.41 7.35
CA ASP A 103 4.49 -10.81 6.04
C ASP A 103 4.93 -11.66 4.83
N PHE A 104 5.97 -12.49 4.97
CA PHE A 104 6.64 -13.14 3.82
C PHE A 104 6.76 -14.67 3.93
N TYR A 105 6.29 -15.26 5.01
CA TYR A 105 6.27 -16.70 5.22
C TYR A 105 5.03 -17.12 6.03
N GLY A 106 4.22 -17.98 5.44
CA GLY A 106 2.95 -18.45 6.00
C GLY A 106 2.93 -19.92 6.40
N GLY A 107 4.04 -20.65 6.33
CA GLY A 107 4.06 -22.09 6.59
C GLY A 107 3.61 -22.53 8.01
N HIS A 108 3.51 -21.60 8.96
CA HIS A 108 2.96 -21.83 10.30
C HIS A 108 1.44 -21.55 10.38
N ARG A 109 0.82 -21.08 9.30
CA ARG A 109 -0.62 -20.73 9.22
C ARG A 109 -1.24 -21.20 7.90
N PRO A 110 -1.24 -22.51 7.60
CA PRO A 110 -1.79 -23.02 6.33
C PRO A 110 -3.26 -22.67 6.16
N GLY A 111 -3.73 -22.65 4.91
CA GLY A 111 -5.06 -22.22 4.50
C GLY A 111 -5.11 -20.75 4.08
N ASP A 112 -6.27 -20.25 3.68
CA ASP A 112 -6.44 -18.92 3.08
C ASP A 112 -6.35 -17.77 4.10
N ASN A 113 -6.47 -18.07 5.40
CA ASN A 113 -6.31 -17.14 6.53
C ASN A 113 -7.31 -15.97 6.53
N LEU A 114 -8.59 -16.27 6.41
CA LEU A 114 -9.65 -15.26 6.46
C LEU A 114 -9.68 -14.60 7.85
N PHE A 115 -9.75 -13.27 8.01
CA PHE A 115 -10.04 -12.18 7.05
C PHE A 115 -8.78 -11.40 6.65
N ALA A 116 -7.61 -12.00 6.64
CA ALA A 116 -6.41 -11.30 6.17
C ALA A 116 -6.60 -10.79 4.73
N GLU A 117 -6.05 -9.60 4.46
CA GLU A 117 -6.09 -8.91 3.18
C GLU A 117 -7.48 -8.95 2.52
N SER A 118 -8.51 -8.68 3.32
CA SER A 118 -9.93 -8.68 2.92
C SER A 118 -10.58 -7.32 3.09
N LEU A 119 -11.47 -6.98 2.16
CA LEU A 119 -12.46 -5.94 2.39
C LEU A 119 -13.65 -6.57 3.12
N VAL A 120 -13.95 -6.08 4.32
CA VAL A 120 -15.03 -6.64 5.16
C VAL A 120 -16.07 -5.59 5.44
N ALA A 121 -17.33 -5.85 5.09
CA ALA A 121 -18.46 -5.00 5.43
C ALA A 121 -19.16 -5.51 6.68
N LEU A 122 -19.29 -4.63 7.67
CA LEU A 122 -20.02 -4.91 8.90
C LEU A 122 -21.23 -4.01 9.06
N ASP A 123 -22.23 -4.53 9.73
CA ASP A 123 -23.33 -3.73 10.25
C ASP A 123 -22.79 -2.77 11.33
N LEU A 124 -23.08 -1.48 11.17
CA LEU A 124 -22.55 -0.42 12.02
C LEU A 124 -22.97 -0.58 13.49
N GLU A 125 -24.22 -0.96 13.74
CA GLU A 125 -24.78 -1.01 15.10
C GLU A 125 -24.36 -2.27 15.86
N THR A 126 -24.18 -3.39 15.15
CA THR A 126 -23.99 -4.71 15.76
C THR A 126 -22.63 -5.32 15.55
N GLY A 127 -21.81 -4.79 14.63
CA GLY A 127 -20.52 -5.36 14.24
C GLY A 127 -20.64 -6.71 13.52
N LYS A 128 -21.85 -7.14 13.14
CA LYS A 128 -22.05 -8.38 12.41
C LYS A 128 -21.63 -8.24 10.96
N ARG A 129 -20.86 -9.23 10.48
CA ARG A 129 -20.44 -9.27 9.08
C ARG A 129 -21.66 -9.38 8.16
N ARG A 130 -21.73 -8.47 7.19
CA ARG A 130 -22.74 -8.48 6.12
C ARG A 130 -22.19 -9.25 4.91
N TRP A 131 -21.00 -8.88 4.46
CA TRP A 131 -20.26 -9.55 3.41
C TRP A 131 -18.74 -9.31 3.55
N HIS A 132 -17.94 -9.98 2.77
CA HIS A 132 -16.51 -9.75 2.65
C HIS A 132 -16.01 -10.24 1.30
N PHE A 133 -14.85 -9.77 0.90
CA PHE A 133 -14.10 -10.31 -0.22
C PHE A 133 -12.60 -10.33 0.14
N GLN A 134 -11.96 -11.47 -0.01
CA GLN A 134 -10.52 -11.60 0.23
C GLN A 134 -9.77 -11.27 -1.06
N LEU A 135 -8.92 -10.24 -1.03
CA LEU A 135 -8.17 -9.76 -2.19
C LEU A 135 -6.89 -10.56 -2.43
N VAL A 136 -6.39 -11.22 -1.38
CA VAL A 136 -5.20 -12.07 -1.46
C VAL A 136 -5.40 -13.29 -0.57
N HIS A 137 -5.45 -14.47 -1.18
CA HIS A 137 -5.50 -15.74 -0.46
C HIS A 137 -4.12 -16.12 0.07
N HIS A 138 -4.07 -16.63 1.31
CA HIS A 138 -2.82 -17.02 1.96
C HIS A 138 -1.72 -15.96 1.80
N PRO A 139 -1.87 -14.75 2.38
CA PRO A 139 -1.01 -13.61 2.09
C PRO A 139 0.44 -13.83 2.55
N ILE A 140 1.41 -13.69 1.64
CA ILE A 140 2.85 -13.75 1.92
C ILE A 140 3.65 -12.67 1.17
N TRP A 141 3.01 -11.57 0.79
CA TRP A 141 3.64 -10.50 -0.02
C TRP A 141 3.59 -9.13 0.65
N ASN A 142 3.04 -9.01 1.87
CA ASN A 142 2.77 -7.72 2.52
C ASN A 142 1.92 -6.80 1.63
N MET A 143 0.86 -7.36 1.07
CA MET A 143 -0.08 -6.64 0.20
C MET A 143 -1.30 -6.16 0.98
N ASP A 144 -1.08 -5.64 2.19
CA ASP A 144 -2.14 -5.04 2.99
C ASP A 144 -3.08 -4.19 2.15
N ILE A 145 -4.34 -4.20 2.49
CA ILE A 145 -5.27 -3.20 1.98
C ILE A 145 -4.95 -1.89 2.70
N SER A 146 -4.03 -1.14 2.11
CA SER A 146 -3.44 0.06 2.72
C SER A 146 -4.20 1.35 2.42
N THR A 147 -5.31 1.28 1.66
CA THR A 147 -6.11 2.46 1.29
C THR A 147 -7.46 2.46 2.00
N ALA A 148 -8.00 3.65 2.21
CA ALA A 148 -9.39 3.78 2.63
C ALA A 148 -10.31 3.23 1.53
N PRO A 149 -11.36 2.47 1.86
CA PRO A 149 -12.43 2.16 0.92
C PRO A 149 -13.11 3.44 0.44
N ILE A 150 -13.32 3.59 -0.85
CA ILE A 150 -13.96 4.78 -1.45
C ILE A 150 -15.40 4.43 -1.78
N LEU A 151 -16.34 5.17 -1.18
CA LEU A 151 -17.77 5.03 -1.46
C LEU A 151 -18.12 5.85 -2.70
N GLU A 152 -18.77 5.20 -3.64
CA GLU A 152 -19.05 5.74 -4.97
C GLU A 152 -20.51 5.44 -5.34
N ASP A 153 -21.18 6.39 -6.00
CA ASP A 153 -22.44 6.14 -6.68
C ASP A 153 -22.17 6.17 -8.18
N ILE A 154 -22.21 5.01 -8.82
CA ILE A 154 -21.83 4.83 -10.22
C ILE A 154 -22.99 4.28 -11.06
N THR A 155 -22.93 4.54 -12.38
CA THR A 155 -23.91 4.00 -13.32
C THR A 155 -23.18 3.11 -14.32
N VAL A 156 -23.40 1.80 -14.26
CA VAL A 156 -22.78 0.82 -15.15
C VAL A 156 -23.87 0.14 -15.96
N ASP A 157 -23.78 0.16 -17.28
CA ASP A 157 -24.77 -0.41 -18.21
C ASP A 157 -26.20 0.03 -17.91
N GLY A 158 -26.38 1.31 -17.55
CA GLY A 158 -27.66 1.92 -17.20
C GLY A 158 -28.20 1.59 -15.79
N ARG A 159 -27.49 0.80 -14.99
CA ARG A 159 -27.82 0.50 -13.60
C ARG A 159 -27.12 1.43 -12.66
N GLN A 160 -27.84 2.07 -11.74
CA GLN A 160 -27.25 2.80 -10.63
C GLN A 160 -26.81 1.81 -9.54
N ILE A 161 -25.58 1.92 -9.10
CA ILE A 161 -24.95 1.05 -8.11
C ILE A 161 -24.36 1.91 -7.01
N LYS A 162 -24.72 1.65 -5.77
CA LYS A 162 -24.00 2.14 -4.60
C LYS A 162 -22.74 1.27 -4.48
N ALA A 163 -21.61 1.74 -4.98
CA ALA A 163 -20.36 0.97 -5.05
C ALA A 163 -19.39 1.33 -3.93
N VAL A 164 -18.49 0.40 -3.65
CA VAL A 164 -17.28 0.64 -2.87
C VAL A 164 -16.09 0.13 -3.67
N SER A 165 -15.11 1.00 -3.88
CA SER A 165 -13.85 0.64 -4.53
C SER A 165 -12.69 0.61 -3.55
N ILE A 166 -11.79 -0.35 -3.74
CA ILE A 166 -10.57 -0.48 -2.99
C ILE A 166 -9.38 -0.60 -3.93
N MET A 167 -8.37 0.22 -3.72
CA MET A 167 -7.09 0.16 -4.41
C MET A 167 -6.07 -0.56 -3.54
N GLY A 168 -5.10 -1.21 -4.16
CA GLY A 168 -4.11 -1.98 -3.42
C GLY A 168 -2.67 -1.72 -3.84
N LYS A 169 -1.76 -2.24 -3.05
CA LYS A 169 -0.32 -2.27 -3.35
C LYS A 169 -0.03 -3.04 -4.65
N GLN A 170 -0.89 -3.99 -5.02
CA GLN A 170 -0.85 -4.75 -6.27
C GLN A 170 -1.32 -3.95 -7.50
N THR A 171 -1.69 -2.67 -7.36
CA THR A 171 -2.10 -1.76 -8.45
C THR A 171 -3.36 -2.17 -9.19
N MET A 172 -4.25 -2.86 -8.51
CA MET A 172 -5.58 -3.24 -8.98
C MET A 172 -6.64 -2.46 -8.23
N VAL A 173 -7.78 -2.23 -8.88
CA VAL A 173 -8.99 -1.68 -8.26
C VAL A 173 -10.02 -2.78 -8.20
N TYR A 174 -10.54 -3.07 -7.01
CA TYR A 174 -11.65 -3.99 -6.80
C TYR A 174 -12.89 -3.18 -6.46
N THR A 175 -13.96 -3.36 -7.21
CA THR A 175 -15.19 -2.57 -7.06
C THR A 175 -16.39 -3.48 -6.82
N PHE A 176 -17.13 -3.22 -5.76
CA PHE A 176 -18.26 -4.04 -5.32
C PHE A 176 -19.51 -3.17 -5.16
N ASP A 177 -20.67 -3.77 -5.39
CA ASP A 177 -21.91 -3.24 -4.83
C ASP A 177 -21.78 -3.23 -3.31
N ARG A 178 -21.80 -2.04 -2.69
CA ARG A 178 -21.48 -1.90 -1.27
C ARG A 178 -22.56 -2.43 -0.33
N VAL A 179 -23.75 -2.71 -0.87
CA VAL A 179 -24.88 -3.31 -0.13
C VAL A 179 -24.72 -4.84 -0.07
N THR A 180 -24.43 -5.45 -1.22
CA THR A 180 -24.46 -6.91 -1.39
C THR A 180 -23.09 -7.59 -1.33
N GLY A 181 -22.04 -6.86 -1.68
CA GLY A 181 -20.68 -7.39 -1.85
C GLY A 181 -20.43 -8.04 -3.21
N GLU A 182 -21.42 -8.00 -4.11
CA GLU A 182 -21.25 -8.53 -5.47
C GLU A 182 -20.26 -7.67 -6.27
N PRO A 183 -19.29 -8.27 -6.97
CA PRO A 183 -18.38 -7.51 -7.82
C PRO A 183 -19.13 -6.76 -8.93
N VAL A 184 -18.80 -5.49 -9.16
CA VAL A 184 -19.37 -4.71 -10.27
C VAL A 184 -18.92 -5.25 -11.63
N TRP A 185 -17.65 -5.61 -11.73
CA TRP A 185 -17.08 -6.35 -12.88
C TRP A 185 -16.56 -7.70 -12.41
N PRO A 186 -16.57 -8.74 -13.27
CA PRO A 186 -16.10 -10.06 -12.89
C PRO A 186 -14.69 -10.02 -12.28
N ILE A 187 -14.51 -10.78 -11.22
CA ILE A 187 -13.21 -11.06 -10.61
C ILE A 187 -12.91 -12.53 -10.88
N GLU A 188 -11.78 -12.81 -11.51
CA GLU A 188 -11.40 -14.15 -11.95
C GLU A 188 -10.31 -14.73 -11.04
N GLU A 189 -10.52 -15.97 -10.60
CA GLU A 189 -9.47 -16.75 -9.97
C GLU A 189 -8.46 -17.22 -11.04
N ARG A 190 -7.23 -16.69 -10.98
CA ARG A 190 -6.19 -17.03 -11.94
C ARG A 190 -5.03 -17.75 -11.26
N PRO A 191 -4.46 -18.79 -11.90
CA PRO A 191 -3.27 -19.47 -11.40
C PRO A 191 -2.09 -18.51 -11.18
N VAL A 192 -1.37 -18.70 -10.08
CA VAL A 192 -0.20 -17.89 -9.72
C VAL A 192 1.01 -18.79 -9.44
N PRO A 193 2.26 -18.23 -9.51
CA PRO A 193 3.46 -18.97 -9.17
C PRO A 193 3.39 -19.54 -7.76
N GLN A 194 3.72 -20.81 -7.61
CA GLN A 194 3.72 -21.49 -6.32
C GLN A 194 5.05 -21.34 -5.60
N SER A 195 5.01 -21.30 -4.26
CA SER A 195 6.21 -21.22 -3.43
C SER A 195 6.96 -22.57 -3.40
N ASP A 196 8.28 -22.50 -3.45
CA ASP A 196 9.19 -23.62 -3.21
C ASP A 196 9.85 -23.58 -1.83
N VAL A 197 9.42 -22.64 -0.98
CA VAL A 197 9.94 -22.52 0.40
C VAL A 197 9.46 -23.69 1.25
N PRO A 198 10.37 -24.42 1.92
CA PRO A 198 9.99 -25.60 2.69
C PRO A 198 8.96 -25.30 3.79
N GLY A 199 7.82 -25.96 3.71
CA GLY A 199 6.69 -25.81 4.64
C GLY A 199 5.68 -24.74 4.24
N GLU A 200 5.93 -23.96 3.19
CA GLU A 200 4.97 -23.02 2.62
C GLU A 200 3.97 -23.73 1.70
N GLN A 201 2.71 -23.31 1.76
CA GLN A 201 1.64 -23.79 0.90
C GLN A 201 0.81 -22.60 0.43
N THR A 202 1.23 -22.00 -0.68
CA THR A 202 0.50 -20.87 -1.28
C THR A 202 -0.83 -21.31 -1.88
N SER A 203 -1.81 -20.40 -1.92
CA SER A 203 -3.03 -20.64 -2.68
C SER A 203 -2.70 -20.87 -4.16
N PRO A 204 -3.35 -21.83 -4.84
CA PRO A 204 -3.10 -22.12 -6.25
C PRO A 204 -3.52 -20.98 -7.18
N THR A 205 -4.48 -20.18 -6.76
CA THR A 205 -5.01 -19.04 -7.51
C THR A 205 -5.08 -17.79 -6.65
N GLN A 206 -5.23 -16.66 -7.33
CA GLN A 206 -5.50 -15.36 -6.70
C GLN A 206 -6.59 -14.64 -7.50
N PRO A 207 -7.38 -13.74 -6.87
CA PRO A 207 -8.44 -13.00 -7.51
C PRO A 207 -7.90 -11.82 -8.33
N PHE A 208 -8.28 -11.75 -9.60
CA PHE A 208 -7.92 -10.67 -10.52
C PHE A 208 -9.18 -9.97 -11.03
N PRO A 209 -9.38 -8.67 -10.77
CA PRO A 209 -10.46 -7.93 -11.37
C PRO A 209 -10.25 -7.83 -12.88
N THR A 210 -11.31 -8.00 -13.66
CA THR A 210 -11.26 -7.86 -15.11
C THR A 210 -11.29 -6.39 -15.53
N LYS A 211 -11.85 -5.53 -14.69
CA LYS A 211 -11.93 -4.06 -14.84
C LYS A 211 -11.87 -3.38 -13.47
N PRO A 212 -11.26 -2.20 -13.41
CA PRO A 212 -10.36 -1.60 -14.40
C PRO A 212 -9.08 -2.43 -14.60
N PRO A 213 -8.32 -2.20 -15.71
CA PRO A 213 -7.01 -2.83 -15.84
C PRO A 213 -6.05 -2.33 -14.75
N PRO A 214 -4.97 -3.07 -14.43
CA PRO A 214 -3.93 -2.59 -13.54
C PRO A 214 -3.40 -1.21 -13.97
N TYR A 215 -3.33 -0.29 -13.03
CA TYR A 215 -3.02 1.13 -13.31
C TYR A 215 -1.55 1.51 -13.06
N ASP A 216 -0.71 0.55 -12.73
CA ASP A 216 0.75 0.71 -12.60
C ASP A 216 1.44 -0.61 -12.89
N HIS A 217 2.78 -0.63 -12.83
CA HIS A 217 3.55 -1.86 -12.94
C HIS A 217 3.03 -2.94 -11.98
N ASN A 218 2.70 -4.09 -12.52
CA ASN A 218 2.15 -5.22 -11.79
C ASN A 218 3.11 -6.42 -11.90
N GLY A 219 4.03 -6.50 -10.94
CA GLY A 219 5.15 -7.44 -10.97
C GLY A 219 6.48 -6.79 -11.40
N VAL A 220 7.51 -7.61 -11.53
CA VAL A 220 8.85 -7.22 -12.03
C VAL A 220 9.18 -8.11 -13.23
N THR A 221 9.01 -7.57 -14.42
CA THR A 221 9.22 -8.28 -15.69
C THR A 221 10.25 -7.57 -16.56
N VAL A 222 10.77 -8.24 -17.59
CA VAL A 222 11.77 -7.67 -18.52
C VAL A 222 11.23 -6.38 -19.13
N ASP A 223 9.98 -6.32 -19.58
CA ASP A 223 9.39 -5.13 -20.21
C ASP A 223 9.30 -3.91 -19.27
N GLY A 224 9.31 -4.14 -17.97
CA GLY A 224 9.27 -3.09 -16.95
C GLY A 224 10.65 -2.51 -16.57
N LEU A 225 11.75 -3.05 -17.09
CA LEU A 225 13.09 -2.59 -16.74
C LEU A 225 13.41 -1.19 -17.31
N ILE A 226 14.34 -0.48 -16.64
CA ILE A 226 14.85 0.82 -17.08
C ILE A 226 15.30 0.79 -18.54
N ASP A 227 14.99 1.83 -19.30
CA ASP A 227 15.17 1.90 -20.75
C ASP A 227 15.64 3.29 -21.26
N PHE A 228 16.25 4.10 -20.38
CA PHE A 228 16.81 5.40 -20.78
C PHE A 228 17.87 5.27 -21.87
N THR A 229 18.68 4.22 -21.82
CA THR A 229 19.64 3.87 -22.88
C THR A 229 19.71 2.34 -23.05
N THR A 230 20.17 1.88 -24.22
CA THR A 230 20.36 0.47 -24.54
C THR A 230 21.34 -0.20 -23.55
N GLU A 231 22.36 0.52 -23.10
CA GLU A 231 23.38 0.03 -22.17
C GLU A 231 22.80 -0.17 -20.77
N LEU A 232 22.01 0.82 -20.29
CA LEU A 232 21.32 0.69 -18.98
C LEU A 232 20.30 -0.44 -18.99
N ARG A 233 19.59 -0.62 -20.11
CA ARG A 233 18.67 -1.74 -20.30
C ARG A 233 19.41 -3.08 -20.22
N ALA A 234 20.47 -3.25 -20.98
CA ALA A 234 21.28 -4.48 -20.99
C ALA A 234 21.86 -4.77 -19.61
N GLU A 235 22.33 -3.75 -18.88
CA GLU A 235 22.84 -3.90 -17.51
C GLU A 235 21.72 -4.34 -16.56
N ALA A 236 20.52 -3.76 -16.67
CA ALA A 236 19.37 -4.15 -15.87
C ALA A 236 18.94 -5.60 -16.15
N GLU A 237 18.95 -6.05 -17.40
CA GLU A 237 18.67 -7.44 -17.78
C GLU A 237 19.69 -8.41 -17.16
N GLN A 238 20.97 -8.07 -17.17
CA GLN A 238 22.00 -8.87 -16.50
C GLN A 238 21.82 -8.90 -14.98
N LEU A 239 21.48 -7.77 -14.36
CA LEU A 239 21.18 -7.71 -12.93
C LEU A 239 19.95 -8.54 -12.58
N MET A 240 18.93 -8.56 -13.44
CA MET A 240 17.68 -9.32 -13.23
C MET A 240 17.95 -10.82 -13.07
N LEU A 241 18.94 -11.39 -13.75
CA LEU A 241 19.30 -12.81 -13.66
C LEU A 241 19.71 -13.24 -12.24
N ARG A 242 20.04 -12.29 -11.36
CA ARG A 242 20.41 -12.54 -9.96
C ARG A 242 19.23 -12.62 -9.01
N TYR A 243 18.01 -12.42 -9.51
CA TYR A 243 16.79 -12.32 -8.70
C TYR A 243 15.71 -13.22 -9.27
N ARG A 244 14.89 -13.79 -8.41
CA ARG A 244 13.59 -14.31 -8.84
C ARG A 244 12.68 -13.12 -9.11
N THR A 245 12.24 -12.96 -10.32
CA THR A 245 11.31 -11.93 -10.77
C THR A 245 10.15 -12.58 -11.50
N GLY A 246 9.06 -11.85 -11.68
CA GLY A 246 7.90 -12.37 -12.39
C GLY A 246 6.66 -11.49 -12.24
N PRO A 247 5.48 -12.02 -12.57
CA PRO A 247 4.22 -11.33 -12.38
C PRO A 247 3.94 -11.05 -10.91
N VAL A 248 2.87 -10.30 -10.66
CA VAL A 248 2.31 -10.15 -9.30
C VAL A 248 2.07 -11.51 -8.66
N PHE A 249 2.26 -11.60 -7.34
CA PHE A 249 2.21 -12.87 -6.58
C PHE A 249 3.35 -13.86 -6.86
N THR A 250 4.47 -13.42 -7.43
CA THR A 250 5.71 -14.22 -7.42
C THR A 250 6.18 -14.36 -5.98
N PRO A 251 6.28 -15.60 -5.42
CA PRO A 251 6.54 -15.79 -3.99
C PRO A 251 7.98 -15.52 -3.59
N PRO A 252 8.24 -15.12 -2.34
CA PRO A 252 9.58 -15.06 -1.76
C PRO A 252 10.30 -16.41 -1.83
N VAL A 253 11.64 -16.39 -1.81
CA VAL A 253 12.51 -17.58 -1.85
C VAL A 253 13.42 -17.65 -0.64
N VAL A 254 13.87 -18.85 -0.30
CA VAL A 254 14.94 -19.03 0.67
C VAL A 254 16.26 -18.62 0.04
N SER A 255 16.92 -17.62 0.62
CA SER A 255 18.10 -16.99 0.02
C SER A 255 19.37 -17.87 0.02
N ASP A 256 19.44 -18.89 0.86
CA ASP A 256 20.55 -19.83 0.93
C ASP A 256 20.39 -21.03 -0.01
N LEU A 257 19.21 -21.19 -0.62
CA LEU A 257 19.00 -22.11 -1.72
C LEU A 257 19.37 -21.38 -3.01
N ASP A 258 20.47 -21.75 -3.63
CA ASP A 258 20.99 -21.16 -4.87
C ASP A 258 21.39 -19.66 -4.79
N GLY A 259 21.38 -19.07 -3.59
CA GLY A 259 21.72 -17.66 -3.38
C GLY A 259 20.71 -16.67 -3.99
N ALA A 260 19.53 -17.13 -4.41
CA ALA A 260 18.51 -16.29 -5.02
C ALA A 260 17.76 -15.43 -3.99
N ILE A 261 17.23 -14.31 -4.44
CA ILE A 261 16.27 -13.50 -3.71
C ILE A 261 15.17 -13.06 -4.66
N THR A 262 13.97 -12.84 -4.13
CA THR A 262 12.85 -12.36 -4.93
C THR A 262 12.89 -10.83 -5.03
N ALA A 263 12.75 -10.29 -6.22
CA ALA A 263 12.48 -8.89 -6.45
C ALA A 263 11.02 -8.73 -6.84
N PHE A 264 10.24 -8.02 -6.02
CA PHE A 264 8.82 -7.80 -6.24
C PHE A 264 8.35 -6.48 -5.60
N ARG A 265 7.08 -6.19 -5.71
CA ARG A 265 6.47 -4.98 -5.15
C ARG A 265 5.67 -5.32 -3.90
N SER A 266 6.17 -4.99 -2.73
CA SER A 266 5.44 -5.01 -1.46
C SER A 266 5.14 -3.61 -0.94
N SER A 267 5.76 -2.60 -1.50
CA SER A 267 5.45 -1.18 -1.32
C SER A 267 5.28 -0.56 -2.70
N GLY A 268 4.61 0.57 -2.79
CA GLY A 268 4.22 1.14 -4.08
C GLY A 268 2.77 0.81 -4.40
N GLY A 269 2.36 0.95 -5.65
CA GLY A 269 0.95 1.01 -5.98
C GLY A 269 0.28 2.20 -5.32
N THR A 270 -0.97 2.06 -4.90
CA THR A 270 -1.62 3.03 -4.02
C THR A 270 -1.46 2.61 -2.57
N ASN A 271 -1.13 3.55 -1.70
CA ASN A 271 -0.88 3.30 -0.29
C ASN A 271 -1.77 4.21 0.59
N TRP A 272 -1.51 4.29 1.90
CA TRP A 272 -2.33 4.89 2.94
C TRP A 272 -3.02 6.22 2.61
N PRO A 273 -2.49 7.13 1.79
CA PRO A 273 -3.22 8.34 1.46
C PRO A 273 -4.45 8.11 0.57
N GLY A 274 -4.54 6.92 -0.09
CA GLY A 274 -5.67 6.55 -0.93
C GLY A 274 -5.76 7.36 -2.21
N GLY A 275 -6.95 7.32 -2.81
CA GLY A 275 -7.33 8.11 -3.99
C GLY A 275 -8.46 9.09 -3.69
N ALA A 276 -9.03 9.64 -4.75
CA ALA A 276 -10.17 10.54 -4.68
C ALA A 276 -11.20 10.19 -5.76
N TYR A 277 -12.47 10.38 -5.47
CA TYR A 277 -13.56 10.13 -6.40
C TYR A 277 -14.31 11.42 -6.71
N ASP A 278 -14.60 11.63 -7.99
CA ASP A 278 -15.45 12.72 -8.46
C ASP A 278 -16.86 12.21 -8.81
N PRO A 279 -17.87 12.54 -8.02
CA PRO A 279 -19.24 12.08 -8.28
C PRO A 279 -19.89 12.71 -9.52
N GLU A 280 -19.41 13.89 -9.97
CA GLU A 280 -19.98 14.54 -11.16
C GLU A 280 -19.63 13.80 -12.46
N THR A 281 -18.41 13.27 -12.55
CA THR A 281 -17.92 12.57 -13.74
C THR A 281 -17.77 11.07 -13.53
N GLN A 282 -18.07 10.56 -12.34
CA GLN A 282 -17.87 9.18 -11.92
C GLN A 282 -16.42 8.71 -12.17
N THR A 283 -15.47 9.58 -11.84
CA THR A 283 -14.05 9.33 -12.10
C THR A 283 -13.30 9.07 -10.78
N LEU A 284 -12.61 7.94 -10.71
CA LEU A 284 -11.68 7.61 -9.64
C LEU A 284 -10.28 8.09 -10.02
N PHE A 285 -9.69 8.90 -9.16
CA PHE A 285 -8.29 9.34 -9.30
C PHE A 285 -7.41 8.50 -8.38
N ALA A 286 -6.55 7.68 -8.99
CA ALA A 286 -5.67 6.74 -8.31
C ALA A 286 -4.21 7.23 -8.36
N PRO A 287 -3.68 7.84 -7.30
CA PRO A 287 -2.25 8.07 -7.16
C PRO A 287 -1.53 6.73 -7.01
N SER A 288 -0.41 6.56 -7.71
CA SER A 288 0.44 5.39 -7.52
C SER A 288 1.91 5.73 -7.64
N TYR A 289 2.76 4.87 -7.10
CA TYR A 289 4.19 5.01 -7.26
C TYR A 289 4.87 3.65 -7.47
N THR A 290 5.93 3.67 -8.27
CA THR A 290 6.73 2.50 -8.56
C THR A 290 7.79 2.32 -7.49
N SER A 291 7.70 1.22 -6.73
CA SER A 291 8.69 0.81 -5.75
C SER A 291 8.95 -0.68 -5.90
N MET A 292 10.20 -1.06 -5.87
CA MET A 292 10.62 -2.45 -5.89
C MET A 292 11.38 -2.76 -4.61
N VAL A 293 11.12 -3.90 -4.02
CA VAL A 293 11.85 -4.43 -2.87
C VAL A 293 12.43 -5.79 -3.22
N THR A 294 13.53 -6.13 -2.55
CA THR A 294 14.14 -7.46 -2.63
C THR A 294 13.94 -8.17 -1.30
N ILE A 295 13.46 -9.39 -1.36
CA ILE A 295 13.18 -10.22 -0.20
C ILE A 295 13.83 -11.59 -0.40
N GLY A 296 14.66 -11.97 0.57
CA GLY A 296 15.05 -13.34 0.78
C GLY A 296 14.51 -13.83 2.12
N LEU A 297 14.36 -15.12 2.26
CA LEU A 297 14.01 -15.77 3.52
C LEU A 297 15.23 -16.55 4.03
N LEU A 298 15.51 -16.46 5.32
CA LEU A 298 16.56 -17.20 5.99
C LEU A 298 16.04 -17.83 7.28
N PRO A 299 16.52 -19.02 7.68
CA PRO A 299 16.29 -19.49 9.03
C PRO A 299 16.79 -18.44 10.04
N PRO A 300 16.08 -18.18 11.13
CA PRO A 300 16.58 -17.29 12.17
C PRO A 300 17.87 -17.86 12.79
N PRO A 301 18.75 -17.01 13.35
CA PRO A 301 20.03 -17.49 13.90
C PRO A 301 19.85 -18.40 15.12
N ASN A 302 18.76 -18.21 15.84
CA ASN A 302 18.39 -19.03 17.01
C ASN A 302 16.90 -18.81 17.36
N PRO A 303 16.30 -19.67 18.19
CA PRO A 303 14.89 -19.54 18.60
C PRO A 303 14.59 -18.28 19.42
N GLU A 304 15.56 -17.67 20.08
CA GLU A 304 15.40 -16.43 20.84
C GLU A 304 15.18 -15.24 19.91
N PHE A 305 15.75 -15.31 18.71
CA PHE A 305 15.58 -14.31 17.67
C PHE A 305 14.16 -14.39 17.07
N SER A 306 13.74 -15.59 16.67
CA SER A 306 12.40 -15.86 16.15
C SER A 306 12.10 -17.36 16.22
N ASP A 307 10.85 -17.72 16.56
CA ASP A 307 10.36 -19.10 16.48
C ASP A 307 9.76 -19.42 15.10
N ILE A 308 9.72 -18.45 14.18
CA ILE A 308 9.25 -18.64 12.82
C ILE A 308 10.37 -19.28 11.99
N ARG A 309 10.04 -20.33 11.25
CA ARG A 309 11.03 -21.14 10.49
C ARG A 309 11.86 -20.31 9.54
N TYR A 310 11.26 -19.30 8.90
CA TYR A 310 11.94 -18.38 7.99
C TYR A 310 11.54 -16.94 8.27
N VAL A 311 12.54 -16.07 8.32
CA VAL A 311 12.36 -14.62 8.49
C VAL A 311 13.04 -13.89 7.35
N ARG A 312 12.71 -12.64 7.16
CA ARG A 312 13.31 -11.80 6.11
C ARG A 312 14.81 -11.72 6.27
N GLY A 313 15.53 -12.04 5.21
CA GLY A 313 16.98 -11.95 5.16
C GLY A 313 17.48 -12.06 3.72
N ASN A 314 18.80 -11.92 3.51
CA ASN A 314 19.37 -11.85 2.18
C ASN A 314 20.88 -12.10 2.21
N VAL A 315 21.33 -13.17 1.61
CA VAL A 315 22.77 -13.52 1.55
C VAL A 315 23.50 -12.82 0.41
N LEU A 316 22.83 -12.49 -0.68
CA LEU A 316 23.45 -11.87 -1.85
C LEU A 316 23.97 -10.45 -1.58
N THR A 317 23.36 -9.74 -0.66
CA THR A 317 23.72 -8.37 -0.30
C THR A 317 24.66 -8.30 0.91
N GLY A 318 25.06 -9.42 1.46
CA GLY A 318 25.83 -9.49 2.70
C GLY A 318 25.01 -9.16 3.96
N VAL A 319 23.71 -8.92 3.82
CA VAL A 319 22.76 -8.69 4.93
C VAL A 319 21.96 -9.96 5.13
N ARG A 320 22.25 -10.71 6.18
CA ARG A 320 21.54 -11.96 6.48
C ARG A 320 20.14 -11.73 7.04
N TYR A 321 19.96 -10.64 7.79
CA TYR A 321 18.66 -10.29 8.38
C TYR A 321 18.41 -8.80 8.17
N VAL A 322 17.22 -8.46 7.74
CA VAL A 322 16.78 -7.08 7.64
C VAL A 322 16.03 -6.78 8.92
N PRO A 323 16.55 -5.90 9.79
CA PRO A 323 15.78 -5.43 10.93
C PRO A 323 14.47 -4.88 10.38
N THR A 324 13.37 -5.19 11.05
CA THR A 324 12.10 -4.55 10.77
C THR A 324 12.34 -3.05 10.79
N GLY A 325 12.04 -2.37 9.71
CA GLY A 325 11.95 -0.92 9.66
C GLY A 325 10.80 -0.48 10.55
N GLY A 326 10.83 -0.97 11.78
CA GLY A 326 10.01 -0.50 12.84
C GLY A 326 10.36 0.95 12.98
N ASP A 327 9.34 1.72 12.99
CA ASP A 327 9.28 3.07 13.38
C ASP A 327 10.45 3.47 14.29
N THR A 328 11.36 4.24 13.76
CA THR A 328 12.46 4.83 14.55
C THR A 328 11.98 5.90 15.52
N THR A 329 10.67 6.09 15.67
CA THR A 329 10.03 7.08 16.53
C THR A 329 9.56 6.52 17.88
N GLY A 330 9.74 5.22 18.16
CA GLY A 330 9.35 4.62 19.43
C GLY A 330 10.53 4.42 20.37
N ALA A 331 10.70 5.31 21.34
CA ALA A 331 11.46 5.02 22.55
C ALA A 331 10.90 3.75 23.21
N ASP A 332 11.80 2.90 23.77
CA ASP A 332 11.51 1.73 24.58
C ASP A 332 11.10 0.42 23.87
N THR A 333 11.80 0.03 22.81
CA THR A 333 11.98 -1.40 22.55
C THR A 333 13.18 -1.90 23.34
N PRO A 334 13.06 -3.02 24.10
CA PRO A 334 14.26 -3.68 24.64
C PRO A 334 15.23 -3.89 23.49
N GLU A 335 16.47 -3.42 23.64
CA GLU A 335 17.52 -3.58 22.64
C GLU A 335 17.56 -5.06 22.22
N ARG A 336 16.96 -5.35 21.05
CA ARG A 336 17.34 -6.56 20.34
C ARG A 336 18.81 -6.38 20.01
N PRO A 337 19.67 -7.37 20.29
CA PRO A 337 21.04 -7.30 19.84
C PRO A 337 21.00 -6.94 18.36
N ALA A 338 21.52 -5.77 18.02
CA ALA A 338 21.60 -5.36 16.63
C ALA A 338 22.45 -6.39 15.92
N LEU A 339 21.82 -7.31 15.17
CA LEU A 339 22.52 -8.20 14.28
C LEU A 339 23.14 -7.29 13.22
N ARG A 340 24.41 -6.97 13.44
CA ARG A 340 25.18 -6.15 12.50
C ARG A 340 25.15 -6.84 11.15
N PRO A 341 24.92 -6.11 10.05
CA PRO A 341 25.09 -6.65 8.71
C PRO A 341 26.45 -7.35 8.63
N TYR A 342 26.46 -8.59 8.19
CA TYR A 342 27.70 -9.30 7.93
C TYR A 342 28.44 -8.56 6.81
N GLY A 343 29.49 -7.82 7.15
CA GLY A 343 30.45 -7.26 6.20
C GLY A 343 30.11 -5.90 5.59
N GLY A 344 29.30 -5.03 6.17
CA GLY A 344 29.09 -3.76 5.50
C GLY A 344 28.46 -2.65 6.31
N THR A 345 28.99 -1.49 6.14
CA THR A 345 28.44 -0.19 6.48
C THR A 345 27.00 -0.08 5.99
N GLY A 346 26.00 -0.21 6.90
CA GLY A 346 24.64 0.31 6.77
C GLY A 346 23.88 0.14 5.44
N ALA A 347 24.19 -0.88 4.65
CA ALA A 347 23.52 -1.09 3.38
C ALA A 347 22.07 -1.53 3.63
N ARG A 348 21.13 -0.64 3.37
CA ARG A 348 19.75 -1.01 3.03
C ARG A 348 19.83 -2.15 2.01
N THR A 349 18.89 -3.11 2.09
CA THR A 349 18.75 -4.18 1.08
C THR A 349 19.05 -3.61 -0.29
N ALA A 350 20.11 -4.10 -0.93
CA ALA A 350 20.52 -3.54 -2.20
C ALA A 350 19.47 -3.91 -3.24
N THR A 351 18.52 -3.03 -3.46
CA THR A 351 17.68 -3.06 -4.64
C THR A 351 18.61 -3.02 -5.84
N PRO A 352 18.45 -3.89 -6.86
CA PRO A 352 19.26 -3.80 -8.05
C PRO A 352 19.09 -2.41 -8.67
N ASN A 353 20.19 -1.71 -8.82
CA ASN A 353 20.21 -0.34 -9.33
C ASN A 353 21.33 -0.25 -10.38
N PRO A 354 21.02 -0.30 -11.68
CA PRO A 354 22.01 -0.13 -12.72
C PRO A 354 22.64 1.26 -12.56
N ARG A 355 23.95 1.30 -12.27
CA ARG A 355 24.72 2.54 -12.01
C ARG A 355 24.10 3.47 -10.95
N GLY A 356 23.27 2.98 -10.03
CA GLY A 356 22.58 3.77 -9.03
C GLY A 356 21.22 4.37 -9.47
N LEU A 357 20.79 4.10 -10.70
CA LEU A 357 19.47 4.47 -11.21
C LEU A 357 18.39 3.46 -10.81
N PRO A 358 17.10 3.82 -10.82
CA PRO A 358 16.03 2.88 -10.54
C PRO A 358 16.05 1.69 -11.50
N PHE A 359 15.74 0.50 -11.00
CA PHE A 359 15.74 -0.73 -11.80
C PHE A 359 14.61 -0.78 -12.83
N LEU A 360 13.46 -0.23 -12.46
CA LEU A 360 12.29 -0.19 -13.33
C LEU A 360 12.23 1.14 -14.10
N LYS A 361 11.60 1.12 -15.26
CA LYS A 361 11.38 2.30 -16.09
C LYS A 361 10.39 3.27 -15.45
N PRO A 362 10.51 4.59 -15.76
CA PRO A 362 9.51 5.58 -15.34
C PRO A 362 8.15 5.36 -16.04
N PRO A 363 7.07 6.06 -15.56
CA PRO A 363 7.03 7.03 -14.47
C PRO A 363 7.13 6.40 -13.08
N TYR A 364 7.83 7.08 -12.15
CA TYR A 364 7.99 6.59 -10.78
C TYR A 364 6.87 7.01 -9.84
N GLY A 365 6.21 8.11 -10.13
CA GLY A 365 4.96 8.54 -9.52
C GLY A 365 3.95 8.86 -10.60
N LYS A 366 2.71 8.46 -10.39
CA LYS A 366 1.63 8.56 -11.39
C LYS A 366 0.35 9.05 -10.75
N LEU A 367 -0.46 9.72 -11.53
CA LEU A 367 -1.86 9.94 -11.28
C LEU A 367 -2.64 9.33 -12.44
N THR A 368 -3.57 8.44 -12.13
CA THR A 368 -4.42 7.75 -13.11
C THR A 368 -5.86 8.13 -12.89
N ALA A 369 -6.57 8.57 -13.93
CA ALA A 369 -8.01 8.76 -13.91
C ALA A 369 -8.72 7.55 -14.53
N ILE A 370 -9.71 7.03 -13.83
CA ILE A 370 -10.45 5.83 -14.20
C ILE A 370 -11.93 6.16 -14.25
N ASP A 371 -12.57 5.89 -15.39
CA ASP A 371 -14.01 5.99 -15.57
C ASP A 371 -14.69 4.82 -14.87
N MET A 372 -15.37 5.08 -13.76
CA MET A 372 -16.04 4.06 -12.97
C MET A 372 -17.40 3.65 -13.52
N SER A 373 -17.87 4.28 -14.59
CA SER A 373 -19.04 3.82 -15.34
C SER A 373 -18.72 2.68 -16.33
N ARG A 374 -17.45 2.59 -16.74
CA ARG A 374 -16.96 1.66 -17.76
C ARG A 374 -15.84 0.73 -17.29
N GLY A 375 -15.10 1.14 -16.24
CA GLY A 375 -13.90 0.47 -15.76
C GLY A 375 -12.72 0.64 -16.71
N ASP A 376 -12.60 1.80 -17.37
CA ASP A 376 -11.54 2.11 -18.33
C ASP A 376 -10.62 3.22 -17.80
N ILE A 377 -9.33 3.17 -18.11
CA ILE A 377 -8.41 4.28 -17.84
C ILE A 377 -8.66 5.40 -18.86
N LEU A 378 -9.00 6.60 -18.37
CA LEU A 378 -9.19 7.78 -19.21
C LEU A 378 -7.85 8.41 -19.59
N TRP A 379 -7.00 8.62 -18.61
CA TRP A 379 -5.65 9.15 -18.79
C TRP A 379 -4.75 8.74 -17.62
N GLN A 380 -3.45 8.78 -17.86
CA GLN A 380 -2.42 8.56 -16.87
C GLN A 380 -1.25 9.50 -17.11
N ILE A 381 -0.79 10.17 -16.06
CA ILE A 381 0.30 11.15 -16.15
C ILE A 381 1.38 10.87 -15.10
N PRO A 382 2.64 11.26 -15.35
CA PRO A 382 3.67 11.32 -14.33
C PRO A 382 3.32 12.40 -13.30
N HIS A 383 3.38 12.05 -12.00
CA HIS A 383 3.19 12.99 -10.90
C HIS A 383 4.52 13.33 -10.22
N GLY A 384 4.75 14.62 -10.02
CA GLY A 384 5.98 15.17 -9.45
C GLY A 384 7.08 15.42 -10.52
N GLU A 385 8.10 16.14 -10.12
CA GLU A 385 9.25 16.47 -10.99
C GLU A 385 10.19 15.26 -11.13
N THR A 386 11.10 15.28 -12.08
CA THR A 386 12.20 14.30 -12.14
C THR A 386 13.12 14.51 -10.93
N PRO A 387 13.36 13.48 -10.08
CA PRO A 387 14.26 13.61 -8.93
C PRO A 387 15.67 14.06 -9.32
N ASP A 388 16.29 14.95 -8.53
CA ASP A 388 17.64 15.51 -8.78
C ASP A 388 18.69 14.42 -9.07
N ARG A 389 18.62 13.28 -8.36
CA ARG A 389 19.54 12.14 -8.55
C ARG A 389 19.44 11.49 -9.94
N ILE A 390 18.30 11.64 -10.60
CA ILE A 390 18.07 11.15 -11.97
C ILE A 390 18.42 12.25 -12.96
N LYS A 391 17.90 13.46 -12.77
CA LYS A 391 18.11 14.61 -13.63
C LYS A 391 19.60 14.93 -13.83
N ASN A 392 20.39 14.81 -12.76
CA ASN A 392 21.82 15.11 -12.76
C ASN A 392 22.71 13.87 -12.88
N HIS A 393 22.16 12.70 -13.25
CA HIS A 393 22.94 11.47 -13.31
C HIS A 393 23.90 11.45 -14.48
N PRO A 394 25.21 11.15 -14.29
CA PRO A 394 26.22 11.17 -15.35
C PRO A 394 25.88 10.28 -16.56
N ALA A 395 25.30 9.09 -16.32
CA ALA A 395 24.89 8.18 -17.39
C ALA A 395 23.73 8.70 -18.26
N LEU A 396 23.08 9.78 -17.85
CA LEU A 396 21.94 10.41 -18.54
C LEU A 396 22.30 11.80 -19.07
N ALA A 397 23.56 12.20 -18.93
CA ALA A 397 24.04 13.51 -19.39
C ALA A 397 23.83 13.68 -20.91
N GLY A 398 23.20 14.79 -21.31
CA GLY A 398 22.93 15.08 -22.71
C GLY A 398 21.69 14.40 -23.30
N LEU A 399 20.97 13.61 -22.52
CA LEU A 399 19.68 13.05 -22.94
C LEU A 399 18.54 14.00 -22.59
N ASP A 400 17.60 14.15 -23.50
CA ASP A 400 16.30 14.79 -23.22
C ASP A 400 15.37 13.76 -22.59
N ILE A 401 15.28 13.79 -21.26
CA ILE A 401 14.48 12.82 -20.49
C ILE A 401 13.13 13.42 -20.19
N ALA A 402 12.07 12.75 -20.61
CA ALA A 402 10.72 13.09 -20.21
C ALA A 402 10.59 13.09 -18.67
N ARG A 403 9.72 13.92 -18.15
CA ARG A 403 9.40 14.01 -16.72
C ARG A 403 9.07 12.62 -16.16
N THR A 404 9.82 12.19 -15.15
CA THR A 404 9.72 10.81 -14.63
C THR A 404 8.72 10.65 -13.50
N GLY A 405 8.22 11.74 -12.93
CA GLY A 405 7.48 11.67 -11.68
C GLY A 405 8.35 11.22 -10.50
N GLN A 406 7.78 11.23 -9.31
CA GLN A 406 8.47 10.91 -8.06
C GLN A 406 7.80 9.75 -7.35
N ALA A 407 8.58 8.74 -6.93
CA ALA A 407 8.08 7.66 -6.10
C ALA A 407 7.80 8.18 -4.67
N GLY A 408 6.61 7.91 -4.18
CA GLY A 408 6.20 8.22 -2.81
C GLY A 408 4.69 8.22 -2.65
N ALA A 409 4.24 7.97 -1.42
CA ALA A 409 2.83 7.92 -1.10
C ALA A 409 2.28 9.33 -0.86
N VAL A 410 1.40 9.80 -1.71
CA VAL A 410 0.70 11.08 -1.60
C VAL A 410 -0.77 10.90 -1.97
N GLY A 411 -1.64 11.64 -1.27
CA GLY A 411 -3.07 11.66 -1.56
C GLY A 411 -3.46 12.82 -2.46
N ALA A 412 -4.62 12.69 -3.08
CA ALA A 412 -5.21 13.66 -3.97
C ALA A 412 -6.44 14.33 -3.35
N LEU A 413 -6.67 15.57 -3.73
CA LEU A 413 -7.91 16.31 -3.52
C LEU A 413 -8.56 16.56 -4.87
N VAL A 414 -9.81 16.16 -5.05
CA VAL A 414 -10.59 16.51 -6.24
C VAL A 414 -11.55 17.67 -5.93
N THR A 415 -11.62 18.61 -6.84
CA THR A 415 -12.53 19.76 -6.80
C THR A 415 -13.43 19.75 -8.03
N LYS A 416 -14.23 20.80 -8.21
CA LYS A 416 -15.12 20.91 -9.38
C LYS A 416 -14.38 20.79 -10.72
N THR A 417 -13.14 21.30 -10.83
CA THR A 417 -12.39 21.34 -12.08
C THR A 417 -11.00 20.72 -12.00
N LEU A 418 -10.44 20.57 -10.80
CA LEU A 418 -9.03 20.23 -10.60
C LEU A 418 -8.87 18.98 -9.73
N VAL A 419 -7.78 18.26 -9.99
CA VAL A 419 -7.15 17.33 -9.05
C VAL A 419 -5.89 17.99 -8.52
N ILE A 420 -5.73 18.03 -7.19
CA ILE A 420 -4.62 18.71 -6.52
C ILE A 420 -3.82 17.70 -5.72
N MET A 421 -2.51 17.65 -5.96
CA MET A 421 -1.56 16.76 -5.28
C MET A 421 -0.23 17.46 -5.06
N GLY A 422 0.37 17.25 -3.88
CA GLY A 422 1.73 17.69 -3.60
C GLY A 422 2.77 16.61 -3.92
N GLU A 423 3.98 17.04 -4.19
CA GLU A 423 5.10 16.14 -4.46
C GLU A 423 5.54 15.39 -3.19
N PRO A 424 5.89 14.07 -3.32
CA PRO A 424 6.29 13.25 -2.19
C PRO A 424 7.75 13.47 -1.75
N THR A 425 8.56 14.16 -2.54
CA THR A 425 9.98 14.44 -2.23
C THR A 425 10.37 15.84 -2.65
N ALA A 426 11.29 16.45 -1.91
CA ALA A 426 11.84 17.76 -2.28
C ALA A 426 12.85 17.61 -3.41
N THR A 427 12.75 18.47 -4.42
CA THR A 427 13.68 18.60 -5.54
C THR A 427 14.18 20.03 -5.66
N THR A 428 15.18 20.26 -6.51
CA THR A 428 15.62 21.60 -6.86
C THR A 428 14.68 22.18 -7.92
N THR A 429 13.96 23.23 -7.55
CA THR A 429 13.02 23.93 -8.45
C THR A 429 13.75 24.70 -9.54
N SER A 430 13.02 25.19 -10.54
CA SER A 430 13.57 26.05 -11.61
C SER A 430 14.19 27.34 -11.12
N THR A 431 13.81 27.80 -9.92
CA THR A 431 14.39 28.99 -9.26
C THR A 431 15.63 28.68 -8.41
N GLY A 432 16.06 27.40 -8.37
CA GLY A 432 17.19 26.95 -7.53
C GLY A 432 16.86 26.71 -6.08
N ALA A 433 15.63 26.96 -5.63
CA ALA A 433 15.19 26.65 -4.29
C ALA A 433 14.95 25.14 -4.14
N ARG A 434 15.34 24.57 -2.99
CA ARG A 434 15.00 23.18 -2.68
C ARG A 434 13.64 23.12 -1.99
N GLY A 435 12.73 22.31 -2.52
CA GLY A 435 11.39 22.16 -1.98
C GLY A 435 10.55 21.20 -2.81
N ALA A 436 9.27 21.26 -2.64
CA ALA A 436 8.29 20.46 -3.38
C ALA A 436 7.23 21.40 -3.98
N MET A 437 6.44 20.88 -4.90
CA MET A 437 5.35 21.64 -5.50
C MET A 437 4.00 21.03 -5.10
N LEU A 438 3.02 21.88 -4.81
CA LEU A 438 1.60 21.50 -4.83
C LEU A 438 1.10 21.76 -6.25
N ARG A 439 0.71 20.69 -6.96
CA ARG A 439 0.33 20.75 -8.38
C ARG A 439 -1.17 20.62 -8.56
N ALA A 440 -1.70 21.33 -9.51
CA ALA A 440 -3.08 21.28 -9.94
C ALA A 440 -3.17 20.77 -11.38
N TYR A 441 -4.01 19.77 -11.58
CA TYR A 441 -4.27 19.14 -12.87
C TYR A 441 -5.73 19.35 -13.26
N ASP A 442 -6.02 19.65 -14.54
CA ASP A 442 -7.37 19.56 -15.06
C ASP A 442 -7.90 18.13 -14.91
N LYS A 443 -9.04 17.96 -14.23
CA LYS A 443 -9.55 16.62 -13.89
C LYS A 443 -9.98 15.79 -15.10
N ARG A 444 -10.25 16.42 -16.26
CA ARG A 444 -10.69 15.75 -17.49
C ARG A 444 -9.54 15.27 -18.36
N THR A 445 -8.47 16.05 -18.39
CA THR A 445 -7.37 15.82 -19.33
C THR A 445 -6.07 15.34 -18.67
N GLY A 446 -5.91 15.58 -17.36
CA GLY A 446 -4.65 15.36 -16.66
C GLY A 446 -3.60 16.44 -16.93
N GLU A 447 -3.92 17.47 -17.73
CA GLU A 447 -3.01 18.57 -18.00
C GLU A 447 -2.69 19.36 -16.73
N GLU A 448 -1.42 19.63 -16.45
CA GLU A 448 -1.00 20.48 -15.35
C GLU A 448 -1.32 21.94 -15.65
N VAL A 449 -2.22 22.52 -14.88
CA VAL A 449 -2.66 23.91 -15.06
C VAL A 449 -1.99 24.89 -14.11
N GLY A 450 -1.26 24.41 -13.13
CA GLY A 450 -0.50 25.24 -12.21
C GLY A 450 0.19 24.47 -11.09
N ALA A 451 1.17 25.13 -10.47
CA ALA A 451 1.88 24.59 -9.33
C ALA A 451 2.34 25.72 -8.39
N VAL A 452 2.30 25.47 -7.08
CA VAL A 452 2.79 26.41 -6.07
C VAL A 452 3.87 25.76 -5.21
N TYR A 453 4.85 26.54 -4.81
CA TYR A 453 5.99 26.08 -4.03
C TYR A 453 5.59 25.76 -2.58
N MET A 454 6.17 24.67 -2.06
CA MET A 454 6.16 24.26 -0.65
C MET A 454 7.61 24.05 -0.18
N PRO A 455 7.97 24.47 1.03
CA PRO A 455 9.35 24.29 1.53
C PRO A 455 9.68 22.83 1.88
N ALA A 456 8.67 21.96 1.98
CA ALA A 456 8.82 20.52 2.21
C ALA A 456 7.76 19.74 1.41
N GLN A 457 7.95 18.42 1.31
CA GLN A 457 7.03 17.54 0.64
C GLN A 457 5.68 17.39 1.35
N GLN A 458 4.67 16.97 0.60
CA GLN A 458 3.38 16.58 1.14
C GLN A 458 3.53 15.38 2.09
N SER A 459 2.91 15.46 3.26
CA SER A 459 2.92 14.40 4.28
C SER A 459 1.53 13.96 4.74
N GLY A 460 0.48 14.54 4.20
CA GLY A 460 -0.92 14.17 4.43
C GLY A 460 -1.77 14.57 3.23
N SER A 461 -2.96 13.98 3.08
CA SER A 461 -3.86 14.30 1.97
C SER A 461 -4.33 15.75 2.05
N PRO A 462 -4.37 16.49 0.93
CA PRO A 462 -4.91 17.85 0.90
C PRO A 462 -6.40 17.85 1.23
N MET A 463 -6.87 18.93 1.83
CA MET A 463 -8.29 19.19 2.06
C MET A 463 -8.68 20.60 1.61
N THR A 464 -9.96 20.84 1.43
CA THR A 464 -10.49 22.16 1.11
C THR A 464 -11.65 22.54 2.00
N TYR A 465 -11.79 23.83 2.28
CA TYR A 465 -12.93 24.41 3.02
C TYR A 465 -13.21 25.83 2.56
N MET A 466 -14.38 26.33 2.91
CA MET A 466 -14.83 27.70 2.61
C MET A 466 -14.93 28.53 3.89
N VAL A 467 -14.42 29.76 3.86
CA VAL A 467 -14.65 30.78 4.91
C VAL A 467 -15.03 32.08 4.22
N ASP A 468 -16.17 32.64 4.59
CA ASP A 468 -16.67 33.92 4.05
C ASP A 468 -16.66 34.01 2.52
N GLY A 469 -17.03 32.91 1.85
CA GLY A 469 -17.06 32.80 0.39
C GLY A 469 -15.68 32.61 -0.26
N VAL A 470 -14.60 32.51 0.51
CA VAL A 470 -13.25 32.26 0.02
C VAL A 470 -12.88 30.80 0.21
N GLN A 471 -12.43 30.14 -0.85
CA GLN A 471 -11.95 28.77 -0.80
C GLN A 471 -10.48 28.73 -0.33
N TYR A 472 -10.22 27.84 0.61
CA TYR A 472 -8.88 27.50 1.08
C TYR A 472 -8.54 26.04 0.76
N ILE A 473 -7.29 25.79 0.38
CA ILE A 473 -6.72 24.47 0.21
C ILE A 473 -5.64 24.31 1.29
N VAL A 474 -5.76 23.29 2.11
CA VAL A 474 -4.79 23.00 3.18
C VAL A 474 -4.09 21.69 2.89
N VAL A 475 -2.77 21.69 3.06
CA VAL A 475 -1.92 20.51 2.91
C VAL A 475 -0.98 20.40 4.10
N ALA A 476 -0.83 19.21 4.65
CA ALA A 476 0.22 18.90 5.60
C ALA A 476 1.54 18.71 4.86
N ILE A 477 2.59 19.35 5.32
CA ILE A 477 3.94 19.20 4.79
C ILE A 477 4.92 18.85 5.89
N SER A 478 5.89 17.99 5.60
CA SER A 478 6.99 17.64 6.52
C SER A 478 8.06 16.84 5.78
N GLY A 479 9.20 16.67 6.40
CA GLY A 479 10.23 15.73 5.96
C GLY A 479 11.64 16.29 5.94
N GLY A 480 12.62 15.40 5.97
CA GLY A 480 14.00 15.77 6.10
C GLY A 480 14.25 16.49 7.45
N VAL A 481 14.76 17.72 7.37
CA VAL A 481 14.98 18.58 8.55
C VAL A 481 13.82 19.55 8.80
N TYR A 482 12.76 19.47 8.01
CA TYR A 482 11.60 20.37 8.09
C TYR A 482 10.55 19.80 9.04
N SER A 483 10.19 20.54 10.08
CA SER A 483 9.11 20.13 11.00
C SER A 483 7.75 20.11 10.30
N GLY A 484 6.83 19.25 10.81
CA GLY A 484 5.48 19.19 10.27
C GLY A 484 4.71 20.48 10.48
N GLU A 485 4.03 20.96 9.45
CA GLU A 485 3.10 22.08 9.52
C GLU A 485 1.96 21.91 8.52
N TYR A 486 0.88 22.68 8.71
CA TYR A 486 -0.19 22.86 7.74
C TYR A 486 0.03 24.13 6.94
N ARG A 487 -0.01 24.03 5.62
CA ARG A 487 -0.01 25.17 4.69
C ARG A 487 -1.40 25.39 4.12
N ALA A 488 -1.92 26.60 4.27
CA ALA A 488 -3.17 27.03 3.68
C ALA A 488 -2.90 27.95 2.49
N PHE A 489 -3.52 27.63 1.36
CA PHE A 489 -3.47 28.42 0.13
C PHE A 489 -4.88 28.93 -0.19
N ARG A 490 -4.96 30.13 -0.72
CA ARG A 490 -6.20 30.71 -1.29
C ARG A 490 -5.89 31.38 -2.62
N LEU A 491 -6.91 31.52 -3.46
CA LEU A 491 -6.79 32.35 -4.64
C LEU A 491 -6.53 33.81 -4.22
N PRO A 492 -5.75 34.56 -4.98
CA PRO A 492 -5.63 36.00 -4.80
C PRO A 492 -7.03 36.66 -4.86
N SER A 493 -7.26 37.68 -4.01
CA SER A 493 -8.49 38.50 -4.05
C SER A 493 -8.53 39.36 -5.29
#